data_76e766be8492ab08e10b50b1227c2a1e
#
_entry.id   76e766be8492ab08e10b50b1227c2a1e
#
_cell.length_a   1.000
_cell.length_b   1.000
_cell.length_c   1.000
_cell.angle_alpha   90.00
_cell.angle_beta   90.00
_cell.angle_gamma   90.00
#
_symmetry.space_group_name_H-M   'P 1'
#
loop_
_entity.id
_entity.type
_entity.pdbx_description
1 polymer ?
#
loop_
_entity_poly.entity_id
_entity_poly.type
_entity_poly.pdbx_seq_one_letter_code
_entity_poly.pdbx_strand_id
1 'polypeptide(L)'
;MGSDEQGIVHMVGPETGLTQPGKTIVCGDSHTATHGAFGAIAFGIGTSEVEHVFATQTLWQTKPKNLKIDINGKLPTGVYAKDIILYLINQYGVDFDTGYALEFTGETIKSLSMEARMTICNMAIEAGAKYGMMQPVSYTHLTLP
;
A
#
# COMPACT_ATOMS: atom_id res chain seq x y z
N MET A 1 -19.74 18.12 1.35
CA MET A 1 -18.96 18.08 2.61
C MET A 1 -19.94 17.87 3.74
N GLY A 2 -19.65 16.98 4.69
CA GLY A 2 -20.52 16.68 5.85
C GLY A 2 -21.46 15.50 5.68
N SER A 3 -21.22 14.60 4.75
CA SER A 3 -21.87 13.28 4.73
C SER A 3 -21.18 12.35 5.74
N ASP A 4 -21.93 11.42 6.33
CA ASP A 4 -21.40 10.40 7.25
C ASP A 4 -20.39 9.46 6.57
N GLU A 5 -20.36 9.46 5.23
CA GLU A 5 -19.43 8.71 4.40
C GLU A 5 -18.14 9.47 4.07
N GLN A 6 -17.95 10.68 4.59
CA GLN A 6 -16.76 11.48 4.35
C GLN A 6 -15.59 10.95 5.18
N GLY A 7 -14.47 10.65 4.53
CA GLY A 7 -13.26 10.21 5.21
C GLY A 7 -12.03 10.28 4.30
N ILE A 8 -10.90 9.87 4.85
CA ILE A 8 -9.66 9.73 4.09
C ILE A 8 -9.80 8.55 3.10
N VAL A 9 -9.33 8.73 1.87
CA VAL A 9 -9.48 7.73 0.79
C VAL A 9 -8.93 6.35 1.16
N HIS A 10 -7.87 6.30 1.97
CA HIS A 10 -7.23 5.06 2.40
C HIS A 10 -8.09 4.23 3.39
N MET A 11 -9.13 4.83 3.96
CA MET A 11 -10.14 4.17 4.78
C MET A 11 -11.44 3.98 4.00
N VAL A 12 -11.97 5.05 3.41
CA VAL A 12 -13.23 5.01 2.66
C VAL A 12 -13.19 4.02 1.50
N GLY A 13 -12.08 3.99 0.75
CA GLY A 13 -11.93 3.08 -0.39
C GLY A 13 -12.04 1.59 0.00
N PRO A 14 -11.30 1.11 1.01
CA PRO A 14 -11.47 -0.23 1.56
C PRO A 14 -12.84 -0.48 2.19
N GLU A 15 -13.31 0.38 3.07
CA GLU A 15 -14.57 0.21 3.82
C GLU A 15 -15.79 0.14 2.91
N THR A 16 -15.79 0.88 1.81
CA THR A 16 -16.87 0.83 0.81
C THR A 16 -16.70 -0.28 -0.24
N GLY A 17 -15.62 -1.09 -0.14
CA GLY A 17 -15.35 -2.17 -1.09
C GLY A 17 -14.86 -1.68 -2.47
N LEU A 18 -14.50 -0.42 -2.62
CA LEU A 18 -13.96 0.13 -3.86
C LEU A 18 -12.53 -0.34 -4.12
N THR A 19 -11.75 -0.55 -3.05
CA THR A 19 -10.39 -1.09 -3.15
C THR A 19 -10.44 -2.60 -3.33
N GLN A 20 -10.01 -3.08 -4.50
CA GLN A 20 -10.06 -4.50 -4.84
C GLN A 20 -8.75 -4.94 -5.52
N PRO A 21 -8.41 -6.24 -5.45
CA PRO A 21 -7.27 -6.78 -6.17
C PRO A 21 -7.31 -6.49 -7.67
N GLY A 22 -6.15 -6.20 -8.24
CA GLY A 22 -6.00 -5.94 -9.67
C GLY A 22 -6.45 -4.55 -10.14
N LYS A 23 -6.99 -3.71 -9.25
CA LYS A 23 -7.31 -2.32 -9.59
C LYS A 23 -6.06 -1.44 -9.57
N THR A 24 -6.08 -0.38 -10.36
CA THR A 24 -5.14 0.74 -10.27
C THR A 24 -5.83 1.89 -9.55
N ILE A 25 -5.18 2.39 -8.49
CA ILE A 25 -5.71 3.47 -7.65
C ILE A 25 -4.67 4.58 -7.57
N VAL A 26 -5.07 5.79 -7.95
CA VAL A 26 -4.22 6.98 -7.85
C VAL A 26 -4.96 8.09 -7.10
N CYS A 27 -4.23 8.86 -6.34
CA CYS A 27 -4.77 9.94 -5.51
C CYS A 27 -3.67 10.98 -5.27
N GLY A 28 -4.05 12.20 -4.93
CA GLY A 28 -3.12 13.29 -4.60
C GLY A 28 -2.42 13.15 -3.24
N ASP A 29 -2.37 11.95 -2.67
CA ASP A 29 -1.74 11.62 -1.40
C ASP A 29 -0.71 10.50 -1.61
N SER A 30 0.52 10.70 -1.09
CA SER A 30 1.61 9.72 -1.24
C SER A 30 1.27 8.36 -0.61
N HIS A 31 0.51 8.34 0.49
CA HIS A 31 0.12 7.13 1.20
C HIS A 31 -1.01 6.33 0.52
N THR A 32 -1.37 6.68 -0.71
CA THR A 32 -2.21 5.85 -1.59
C THR A 32 -1.66 4.42 -1.73
N ALA A 33 -0.35 4.24 -1.53
CA ALA A 33 0.30 2.92 -1.44
C ALA A 33 -0.38 1.96 -0.43
N THR A 34 -1.11 2.47 0.57
CA THR A 34 -1.89 1.67 1.53
C THR A 34 -2.79 0.64 0.85
N HIS A 35 -3.39 0.99 -0.29
CA HIS A 35 -4.28 0.11 -1.04
C HIS A 35 -3.57 -1.12 -1.64
N GLY A 36 -2.24 -1.13 -1.68
CA GLY A 36 -1.44 -2.29 -2.08
C GLY A 36 -1.61 -3.50 -1.15
N ALA A 37 -2.03 -3.27 0.11
CA ALA A 37 -2.39 -4.33 1.06
C ALA A 37 -3.54 -5.22 0.56
N PHE A 38 -4.37 -4.70 -0.34
CA PHE A 38 -5.49 -5.39 -0.98
C PHE A 38 -5.14 -5.96 -2.36
N GLY A 39 -3.88 -5.90 -2.78
CA GLY A 39 -3.46 -6.36 -4.11
C GLY A 39 -3.80 -5.38 -5.24
N ALA A 40 -4.01 -4.11 -4.93
CA ALA A 40 -4.15 -3.04 -5.91
C ALA A 40 -2.78 -2.44 -6.26
N ILE A 41 -2.61 -1.97 -7.49
CA ILE A 41 -1.48 -1.09 -7.86
C ILE A 41 -1.88 0.32 -7.45
N ALA A 42 -1.27 0.86 -6.39
CA ALA A 42 -1.71 2.11 -5.80
C ALA A 42 -0.55 3.02 -5.43
N PHE A 43 -0.61 4.27 -5.88
CA PHE A 43 0.44 5.26 -5.62
C PHE A 43 -0.08 6.69 -5.69
N GLY A 44 0.64 7.59 -5.00
CA GLY A 44 0.37 9.01 -5.03
C GLY A 44 0.80 9.66 -6.34
N ILE A 45 0.06 10.68 -6.76
CA ILE A 45 0.32 11.48 -7.96
C ILE A 45 0.21 12.97 -7.65
N GLY A 46 0.84 13.80 -8.46
CA GLY A 46 0.77 15.24 -8.33
C GLY A 46 -0.58 15.81 -8.75
N THR A 47 -0.88 17.04 -8.33
CA THR A 47 -2.16 17.72 -8.60
C THR A 47 -2.46 17.82 -10.09
N SER A 48 -1.47 18.15 -10.92
CA SER A 48 -1.64 18.23 -12.39
C SER A 48 -1.91 16.85 -13.00
N GLU A 49 -1.34 15.79 -12.44
CA GLU A 49 -1.62 14.42 -12.86
C GLU A 49 -3.03 13.98 -12.47
N VAL A 50 -3.54 14.44 -11.31
CA VAL A 50 -4.94 14.21 -10.90
C VAL A 50 -5.90 14.84 -11.93
N GLU A 51 -5.65 16.08 -12.33
CA GLU A 51 -6.44 16.75 -13.39
C GLU A 51 -6.41 15.96 -14.70
N HIS A 52 -5.22 15.51 -15.12
CA HIS A 52 -5.05 14.71 -16.33
C HIS A 52 -5.82 13.38 -16.24
N VAL A 53 -5.76 12.68 -15.11
CA VAL A 53 -6.48 11.43 -14.88
C VAL A 53 -8.00 11.65 -14.95
N PHE A 54 -8.51 12.72 -14.35
CA PHE A 54 -9.94 13.03 -14.45
C PHE A 54 -10.38 13.29 -15.88
N ALA A 55 -9.54 13.95 -16.68
CA ALA A 55 -9.87 14.30 -18.06
C ALA A 55 -9.76 13.10 -19.03
N THR A 56 -8.77 12.23 -18.82
CA THR A 56 -8.37 11.22 -19.83
C THR A 56 -8.45 9.78 -19.38
N GLN A 57 -8.58 9.53 -18.07
CA GLN A 57 -8.50 8.20 -17.44
C GLN A 57 -7.17 7.48 -17.72
N THR A 58 -6.13 8.24 -18.05
CA THR A 58 -4.79 7.72 -18.38
C THR A 58 -3.71 8.45 -17.59
N LEU A 59 -2.57 7.79 -17.42
CA LEU A 59 -1.41 8.38 -16.79
C LEU A 59 -0.13 7.75 -17.33
N TRP A 60 0.83 8.56 -17.75
CA TRP A 60 2.16 8.11 -18.11
C TRP A 60 2.97 7.84 -16.85
N GLN A 61 3.48 6.61 -16.73
CA GLN A 61 4.33 6.23 -15.60
C GLN A 61 5.52 5.38 -16.07
N THR A 62 6.70 5.68 -15.54
CA THR A 62 7.84 4.78 -15.71
C THR A 62 7.58 3.49 -14.93
N LYS A 63 7.72 2.36 -15.60
CA LYS A 63 7.57 1.05 -14.95
C LYS A 63 8.66 0.90 -13.87
N PRO A 64 8.28 0.72 -12.60
CA PRO A 64 9.25 0.47 -11.54
C PRO A 64 9.90 -0.89 -11.70
N LYS A 65 11.08 -1.05 -11.11
CA LYS A 65 11.68 -2.37 -10.90
C LYS A 65 10.92 -3.09 -9.78
N ASN A 66 10.93 -4.41 -9.78
CA ASN A 66 10.32 -5.19 -8.70
C ASN A 66 11.40 -5.58 -7.67
N LEU A 67 11.06 -5.42 -6.40
CA LEU A 67 11.87 -5.89 -5.28
C LEU A 67 10.99 -6.73 -4.37
N LYS A 68 11.34 -8.01 -4.22
CA LYS A 68 10.64 -8.93 -3.33
C LYS A 68 11.28 -8.90 -1.95
N ILE A 69 10.45 -8.72 -0.92
CA ILE A 69 10.84 -8.80 0.50
C ILE A 69 10.11 -9.99 1.11
N ASP A 70 10.86 -11.01 1.47
CA ASP A 70 10.32 -12.27 2.01
C ASP A 70 10.55 -12.33 3.53
N ILE A 71 9.47 -12.26 4.30
CA ILE A 71 9.52 -12.19 5.77
C ILE A 71 8.88 -13.44 6.35
N ASN A 72 9.70 -14.23 7.02
CA ASN A 72 9.30 -15.53 7.56
C ASN A 72 9.51 -15.61 9.08
N GLY A 73 8.80 -16.53 9.71
CA GLY A 73 8.83 -16.76 11.15
C GLY A 73 7.66 -16.06 11.87
N LYS A 74 7.71 -16.11 13.21
CA LYS A 74 6.73 -15.47 14.07
C LYS A 74 7.27 -14.18 14.64
N LEU A 75 6.47 -13.13 14.64
CA LEU A 75 6.82 -11.89 15.31
C LEU A 75 6.89 -12.13 16.83
N PRO A 76 7.96 -11.66 17.51
CA PRO A 76 8.03 -11.66 18.96
C PRO A 76 6.90 -10.83 19.59
N THR A 77 6.56 -11.15 20.83
CA THR A 77 5.61 -10.34 21.60
C THR A 77 6.10 -8.88 21.69
N GLY A 78 5.22 -7.94 21.38
CA GLY A 78 5.53 -6.50 21.39
C GLY A 78 6.13 -5.97 20.10
N VAL A 79 6.30 -6.81 19.07
CA VAL A 79 6.71 -6.39 17.71
C VAL A 79 5.49 -6.33 16.81
N TYR A 80 5.31 -5.21 16.13
CA TYR A 80 4.16 -4.90 15.28
C TYR A 80 4.57 -4.68 13.83
N ALA A 81 3.60 -4.57 12.95
CA ALA A 81 3.81 -4.33 11.51
C ALA A 81 4.66 -3.09 11.22
N LYS A 82 4.49 -2.03 12.01
CA LYS A 82 5.29 -0.81 11.91
C LYS A 82 6.79 -1.07 12.17
N ASP A 83 7.10 -1.93 13.13
CA ASP A 83 8.49 -2.25 13.46
C ASP A 83 9.20 -2.98 12.32
N ILE A 84 8.45 -3.77 11.52
CA ILE A 84 8.99 -4.45 10.34
C ILE A 84 9.53 -3.42 9.35
N ILE A 85 8.73 -2.43 8.98
CA ILE A 85 9.15 -1.44 7.98
C ILE A 85 10.25 -0.53 8.53
N LEU A 86 10.17 -0.14 9.80
CA LEU A 86 11.22 0.64 10.46
C LEU A 86 12.54 -0.12 10.55
N TYR A 87 12.48 -1.44 10.77
CA TYR A 87 13.67 -2.29 10.75
C TYR A 87 14.31 -2.32 9.36
N LEU A 88 13.52 -2.48 8.30
CA LEU A 88 14.02 -2.45 6.93
C LEU A 88 14.70 -1.12 6.61
N ILE A 89 14.05 -0.01 6.94
CA ILE A 89 14.61 1.34 6.75
C ILE A 89 15.91 1.50 7.54
N ASN A 90 15.96 1.03 8.78
CA ASN A 90 17.17 1.10 9.60
C ASN A 90 18.33 0.27 9.02
N GLN A 91 18.04 -0.90 8.42
CA GLN A 91 19.07 -1.76 7.85
C GLN A 91 19.60 -1.30 6.51
N TYR A 92 18.73 -0.75 5.65
CA TYR A 92 19.05 -0.49 4.25
C TYR A 92 19.05 1.00 3.87
N GLY A 93 18.56 1.87 4.77
CA GLY A 93 18.42 3.31 4.53
C GLY A 93 17.03 3.70 4.00
N VAL A 94 16.75 5.01 3.98
CA VAL A 94 15.45 5.57 3.58
C VAL A 94 15.18 5.56 2.07
N ASP A 95 16.20 5.29 1.26
CA ASP A 95 16.13 5.33 -0.21
C ASP A 95 16.47 3.98 -0.86
N PHE A 96 16.49 2.88 -0.07
CA PHE A 96 16.99 1.61 -0.54
C PHE A 96 16.18 1.02 -1.69
N ASP A 97 14.93 1.42 -1.84
CA ASP A 97 13.99 0.94 -2.85
C ASP A 97 13.48 2.05 -3.78
N THR A 98 14.22 3.16 -3.89
CA THR A 98 13.89 4.23 -4.85
C THR A 98 13.81 3.69 -6.27
N GLY A 99 12.67 3.89 -6.92
CA GLY A 99 12.38 3.38 -8.27
C GLY A 99 11.90 1.93 -8.31
N TYR A 100 11.64 1.32 -7.15
CA TYR A 100 11.10 -0.02 -7.04
C TYR A 100 9.62 -0.02 -6.62
N ALA A 101 8.95 -1.11 -6.99
CA ALA A 101 7.71 -1.58 -6.40
C ALA A 101 8.06 -2.74 -5.46
N LEU A 102 7.63 -2.65 -4.22
CA LEU A 102 7.89 -3.69 -3.22
C LEU A 102 6.80 -4.75 -3.24
N GLU A 103 7.20 -6.02 -3.24
CA GLU A 103 6.31 -7.15 -3.01
C GLU A 103 6.65 -7.78 -1.67
N PHE A 104 5.77 -7.63 -0.68
CA PHE A 104 5.93 -8.24 0.63
C PHE A 104 5.30 -9.63 0.65
N THR A 105 6.11 -10.63 1.00
CA THR A 105 5.74 -12.05 1.00
C THR A 105 6.23 -12.76 2.26
N GLY A 106 5.92 -14.04 2.39
CA GLY A 106 6.38 -14.90 3.45
C GLY A 106 5.31 -15.23 4.50
N GLU A 107 5.65 -16.11 5.43
CA GLU A 107 4.73 -16.62 6.44
C GLU A 107 4.25 -15.53 7.40
N THR A 108 5.17 -14.65 7.80
CA THR A 108 4.84 -13.51 8.66
C THR A 108 3.77 -12.64 8.00
N ILE A 109 3.97 -12.26 6.74
CA ILE A 109 3.04 -11.40 6.00
C ILE A 109 1.66 -12.06 5.86
N LYS A 110 1.62 -13.37 5.60
CA LYS A 110 0.35 -14.12 5.50
C LYS A 110 -0.43 -14.14 6.80
N SER A 111 0.25 -14.09 7.94
CA SER A 111 -0.35 -14.13 9.27
C SER A 111 -0.85 -12.79 9.79
N LEU A 112 -0.51 -11.68 9.12
CA LEU A 112 -0.89 -10.33 9.52
C LEU A 112 -2.38 -10.04 9.27
N SER A 113 -2.99 -9.26 10.16
CA SER A 113 -4.32 -8.67 9.94
C SER A 113 -4.29 -7.68 8.76
N MET A 114 -5.45 -7.27 8.25
CA MET A 114 -5.52 -6.28 7.16
C MET A 114 -4.93 -4.94 7.58
N GLU A 115 -5.20 -4.49 8.80
CA GLU A 115 -4.67 -3.22 9.33
C GLU A 115 -3.14 -3.26 9.41
N ALA A 116 -2.57 -4.39 9.82
CA ALA A 116 -1.13 -4.59 9.85
C ALA A 116 -0.52 -4.58 8.45
N ARG A 117 -1.19 -5.20 7.46
CA ARG A 117 -0.80 -5.16 6.04
C ARG A 117 -0.90 -3.75 5.48
N MET A 118 -1.99 -3.03 5.78
CA MET A 118 -2.16 -1.63 5.41
C MET A 118 -1.03 -0.77 5.96
N THR A 119 -0.61 -0.98 7.21
CA THR A 119 0.51 -0.26 7.83
C THR A 119 1.81 -0.45 7.05
N ILE A 120 2.16 -1.67 6.65
CA ILE A 120 3.39 -1.94 5.89
C ILE A 120 3.34 -1.30 4.50
N CYS A 121 2.23 -1.48 3.77
CA CYS A 121 2.08 -0.88 2.45
C CYS A 121 2.02 0.65 2.51
N ASN A 122 1.38 1.23 3.54
CA ASN A 122 1.36 2.66 3.80
C ASN A 122 2.77 3.21 3.93
N MET A 123 3.61 2.57 4.75
CA MET A 123 4.97 3.01 5.06
C MET A 123 6.03 2.60 4.02
N ALA A 124 5.66 1.92 2.94
CA ALA A 124 6.59 1.64 1.85
C ALA A 124 7.15 2.93 1.22
N ILE A 125 6.40 4.02 1.28
CA ILE A 125 6.81 5.32 0.77
C ILE A 125 7.98 5.91 1.58
N GLU A 126 8.01 5.70 2.91
CA GLU A 126 9.10 6.16 3.77
C GLU A 126 10.42 5.43 3.50
N ALA A 127 10.35 4.23 2.92
CA ALA A 127 11.52 3.50 2.44
C ALA A 127 12.00 3.97 1.05
N GLY A 128 11.20 4.80 0.35
CA GLY A 128 11.50 5.35 -0.97
C GLY A 128 10.78 4.64 -2.13
N ALA A 129 10.01 3.59 -1.84
CA ALA A 129 9.29 2.82 -2.86
C ALA A 129 8.24 3.64 -3.60
N LYS A 130 7.97 3.27 -4.83
CA LYS A 130 6.84 3.82 -5.56
C LYS A 130 5.51 3.35 -4.99
N TYR A 131 5.43 2.08 -4.59
CA TYR A 131 4.32 1.46 -3.85
C TYR A 131 4.75 0.12 -3.26
N GLY A 132 4.00 -0.34 -2.26
CA GLY A 132 4.10 -1.69 -1.71
C GLY A 132 2.89 -2.52 -2.09
N MET A 133 3.06 -3.81 -2.32
CA MET A 133 1.98 -4.74 -2.64
C MET A 133 2.09 -6.01 -1.79
N MET A 134 0.93 -6.60 -1.53
CA MET A 134 0.80 -7.92 -0.91
C MET A 134 -0.16 -8.78 -1.69
N GLN A 135 0.05 -10.10 -1.65
CA GLN A 135 -0.90 -11.04 -2.22
C GLN A 135 -2.26 -10.88 -1.53
N PRO A 136 -3.35 -10.79 -2.29
CA PRO A 136 -4.69 -10.78 -1.73
C PRO A 136 -4.97 -12.03 -0.88
N VAL A 137 -5.77 -11.88 0.15
CA VAL A 137 -6.21 -12.98 1.03
C VAL A 137 -7.73 -13.09 0.99
N SER A 138 -8.28 -14.22 1.46
CA SER A 138 -9.71 -14.51 1.35
C SER A 138 -10.62 -13.44 1.95
N TYR A 139 -10.17 -12.73 2.97
CA TYR A 139 -10.90 -11.64 3.62
C TYR A 139 -10.65 -10.23 3.03
N THR A 140 -9.83 -10.11 1.98
CA THR A 140 -9.56 -8.84 1.28
C THR A 140 -10.84 -8.24 0.67
N HIS A 141 -11.84 -9.06 0.42
CA HIS A 141 -13.12 -8.64 -0.17
C HIS A 141 -14.23 -8.45 0.86
N LEU A 142 -13.95 -8.71 2.13
CA LEU A 142 -14.94 -8.45 3.17
C LEU A 142 -15.04 -6.94 3.34
N THR A 143 -16.21 -6.40 3.05
CA THR A 143 -16.59 -5.07 3.53
C THR A 143 -16.50 -5.10 5.05
N LEU A 144 -15.77 -4.16 5.62
CA LEU A 144 -15.82 -3.96 7.06
C LEU A 144 -17.27 -3.63 7.46
N PRO A 145 -17.76 -4.18 8.57
CA PRO A 145 -19.15 -3.97 8.99
C PRO A 145 -19.47 -2.53 9.29
#